data_39c983183531184631f875cc64806826
#
_entry.id   39c983183531184631f875cc64806826
#
_cell.length_a   1.000
_cell.length_b   1.000
_cell.length_c   1.000
_cell.angle_alpha   90.00
_cell.angle_beta   90.00
_cell.angle_gamma   90.00
#
_symmetry.space_group_name_H-M   'P 1'
#
loop_
_entity.id
_entity.type
_entity.pdbx_description
1 polymer ?
#
loop_
_entity_poly.entity_id
_entity_poly.type
_entity_poly.pdbx_seq_one_letter_code
_entity_poly.pdbx_strand_id
1 'polypeptide(L)'
;MKLLCYLCVLALSLSVAAPACAADDHATVLVVHGGAGLQREGTTAADEAAIRAAITLALRRGHEQLAAGKPALDAVTAAITVLEDDPLFNAGKGAVFTHDGRNELDASLMDGATRMAGAVAGVHHVRNPILLAREVMQHSPHVMMAGDGAEAFAKERGIELVDPAYFRTDRRWQELQRALEEDAAGQAHADPAVAKHFGTVGAVAMDRQGHLAAGTSTGGMTDKRYGRIGDSPIIGAGTYASDGCAVSGTGWGEFYIRVSAAHEICARMAYLKESPAQAGEAVIDREIPGMGGDGGAIILAADGRAAMPFNTEGMARGWIGADGEPHVALYSDEALAPPGGPAARP
;
A
#
# COMPACT_ATOMS: atom_id res chain seq x y z
N MET A 1 32.67 -44.04 69.98
CA MET A 1 33.43 -43.37 68.92
C MET A 1 32.68 -43.53 67.63
N LYS A 2 31.93 -42.47 67.19
CA LYS A 2 31.09 -42.48 65.99
C LYS A 2 31.81 -41.70 64.87
N LEU A 3 32.17 -42.42 63.81
CA LEU A 3 32.82 -41.85 62.61
C LEU A 3 31.70 -41.33 61.68
N LEU A 4 31.69 -40.03 61.39
CA LEU A 4 30.74 -39.41 60.49
C LEU A 4 31.39 -39.26 59.13
N CYS A 5 30.90 -40.03 58.13
CA CYS A 5 31.32 -39.89 56.72
C CYS A 5 30.50 -38.78 56.04
N TYR A 6 31.17 -37.70 55.63
CA TYR A 6 30.56 -36.68 54.74
C TYR A 6 30.76 -37.08 53.27
N LEU A 7 29.65 -37.40 52.62
CA LEU A 7 29.60 -37.53 51.15
C LEU A 7 29.35 -36.14 50.55
N CYS A 8 30.37 -35.57 49.87
CA CYS A 8 30.20 -34.43 49.02
C CYS A 8 29.62 -34.88 47.65
N VAL A 9 28.37 -34.51 47.36
CA VAL A 9 27.77 -34.69 46.03
C VAL A 9 28.09 -33.44 45.20
N LEU A 10 28.98 -33.56 44.25
CA LEU A 10 29.28 -32.57 43.24
C LEU A 10 28.19 -32.61 42.17
N ALA A 11 27.27 -31.62 42.15
CA ALA A 11 26.27 -31.44 41.10
C ALA A 11 26.94 -30.72 39.91
N LEU A 12 27.23 -31.47 38.84
CA LEU A 12 27.68 -30.92 37.56
C LEU A 12 26.44 -30.43 36.80
N SER A 13 26.23 -29.11 36.77
CA SER A 13 25.21 -28.48 35.94
C SER A 13 25.71 -28.43 34.49
N LEU A 14 25.21 -29.32 33.63
CA LEU A 14 25.35 -29.23 32.18
C LEU A 14 24.41 -28.11 31.68
N SER A 15 24.98 -26.94 31.38
CA SER A 15 24.29 -25.90 30.60
C SER A 15 24.21 -26.38 29.13
N VAL A 16 23.07 -26.91 28.73
CA VAL A 16 22.76 -27.12 27.31
C VAL A 16 22.46 -25.76 26.70
N ALA A 17 23.46 -25.20 26.02
CA ALA A 17 23.21 -24.08 25.13
C ALA A 17 22.33 -24.55 23.97
N ALA A 18 21.07 -24.13 23.91
CA ALA A 18 20.23 -24.33 22.75
C ALA A 18 20.93 -23.68 21.54
N PRO A 19 21.02 -24.36 20.38
CA PRO A 19 21.52 -23.69 19.18
C PRO A 19 20.60 -22.50 18.89
N ALA A 20 21.17 -21.28 18.89
CA ALA A 20 20.50 -20.13 18.30
C ALA A 20 20.28 -20.50 16.83
N CYS A 21 19.04 -20.73 16.45
CA CYS A 21 18.64 -20.83 15.06
C CYS A 21 19.08 -19.51 14.43
N ALA A 22 20.09 -19.54 13.56
CA ALA A 22 20.40 -18.36 12.75
C ALA A 22 19.14 -18.09 11.94
N ALA A 23 18.43 -17.01 12.27
CA ALA A 23 17.37 -16.52 11.42
C ALA A 23 18.03 -16.17 10.09
N ASP A 24 17.51 -16.71 8.99
CA ASP A 24 17.92 -16.29 7.64
C ASP A 24 17.68 -14.78 7.57
N ASP A 25 18.77 -13.99 7.50
CA ASP A 25 18.68 -12.53 7.49
C ASP A 25 18.46 -12.09 6.05
N HIS A 26 17.19 -11.94 5.69
CA HIS A 26 16.78 -11.47 4.37
C HIS A 26 17.11 -9.98 4.20
N ALA A 27 17.51 -9.58 2.99
CA ALA A 27 17.66 -8.19 2.66
C ALA A 27 16.29 -7.48 2.69
N THR A 28 16.16 -6.47 3.55
CA THR A 28 14.91 -5.72 3.66
C THR A 28 14.64 -4.90 2.41
N VAL A 29 13.37 -4.84 2.00
CA VAL A 29 12.90 -4.06 0.85
C VAL A 29 11.57 -3.40 1.18
N LEU A 30 11.43 -2.15 0.78
CA LEU A 30 10.15 -1.42 0.79
C LEU A 30 9.92 -0.81 -0.59
N VAL A 31 8.74 -1.01 -1.15
CA VAL A 31 8.28 -0.39 -2.40
C VAL A 31 7.02 0.40 -2.11
N VAL A 32 6.91 1.61 -2.69
CA VAL A 32 5.82 2.55 -2.46
C VAL A 32 5.28 3.07 -3.79
N HIS A 33 3.98 3.29 -3.88
CA HIS A 33 3.37 4.10 -4.94
C HIS A 33 2.52 5.24 -4.37
N GLY A 34 2.49 6.34 -5.09
CA GLY A 34 1.63 7.51 -4.83
C GLY A 34 0.51 7.65 -5.87
N GLY A 35 0.23 6.56 -6.61
CA GLY A 35 -0.86 6.48 -7.59
C GLY A 35 -0.42 6.49 -9.04
N ALA A 36 -1.18 5.74 -9.86
CA ALA A 36 -1.12 5.79 -11.32
C ALA A 36 -2.02 6.90 -11.86
N GLY A 37 -1.77 7.35 -13.10
CA GLY A 37 -2.53 8.40 -13.78
C GLY A 37 -1.92 9.80 -13.65
N LEU A 38 -0.68 9.93 -13.17
CA LEU A 38 0.05 11.20 -13.20
C LEU A 38 0.30 11.62 -14.65
N GLN A 39 -0.05 12.84 -15.00
CA GLN A 39 0.15 13.43 -16.34
C GLN A 39 1.19 14.54 -16.28
N ARG A 40 2.02 14.66 -17.33
CA ARG A 40 2.96 15.79 -17.47
C ARG A 40 2.23 17.09 -17.73
N GLU A 41 1.18 17.01 -18.54
CA GLU A 41 0.34 18.15 -18.78
C GLU A 41 -0.36 18.59 -17.48
N GLY A 42 -0.13 19.83 -17.08
CA GLY A 42 -0.67 20.40 -15.84
C GLY A 42 0.10 20.05 -14.57
N THR A 43 1.21 19.30 -14.65
CA THR A 43 2.12 19.06 -13.51
C THR A 43 3.34 19.95 -13.66
N THR A 44 3.57 20.86 -12.73
CA THR A 44 4.73 21.76 -12.76
C THR A 44 5.99 21.05 -12.25
N ALA A 45 7.18 21.58 -12.58
CA ALA A 45 8.44 21.08 -12.03
C ALA A 45 8.47 21.14 -10.48
N ALA A 46 7.77 22.12 -9.88
CA ALA A 46 7.64 22.23 -8.43
C ALA A 46 6.76 21.10 -7.86
N ASP A 47 5.66 20.75 -8.55
CA ASP A 47 4.81 19.60 -8.16
C ASP A 47 5.58 18.29 -8.26
N GLU A 48 6.32 18.07 -9.35
CA GLU A 48 7.17 16.87 -9.51
C GLU A 48 8.21 16.76 -8.38
N ALA A 49 8.88 17.87 -8.07
CA ALA A 49 9.86 17.89 -6.97
C ALA A 49 9.21 17.58 -5.62
N ALA A 50 8.01 18.13 -5.36
CA ALA A 50 7.25 17.87 -4.15
C ALA A 50 6.81 16.41 -4.04
N ILE A 51 6.28 15.83 -5.14
CA ILE A 51 5.88 14.41 -5.18
C ILE A 51 7.09 13.50 -4.92
N ARG A 52 8.24 13.76 -5.56
CA ARG A 52 9.46 12.99 -5.32
C ARG A 52 9.93 13.08 -3.87
N ALA A 53 9.86 14.27 -3.28
CA ALA A 53 10.23 14.48 -1.87
C ALA A 53 9.30 13.69 -0.93
N ALA A 54 7.99 13.69 -1.19
CA ALA A 54 7.02 12.96 -0.39
C ALA A 54 7.19 11.44 -0.49
N ILE A 55 7.38 10.89 -1.70
CA ILE A 55 7.69 9.46 -1.89
C ILE A 55 9.02 9.10 -1.19
N THR A 56 10.04 9.95 -1.31
CA THR A 56 11.32 9.76 -0.61
C THR A 56 11.12 9.72 0.91
N LEU A 57 10.32 10.62 1.46
CA LEU A 57 10.01 10.65 2.90
C LEU A 57 9.27 9.38 3.34
N ALA A 58 8.26 8.93 2.57
CA ALA A 58 7.53 7.71 2.87
C ALA A 58 8.44 6.48 2.87
N LEU A 59 9.34 6.37 1.87
CA LEU A 59 10.35 5.31 1.80
C LEU A 59 11.27 5.33 3.03
N ARG A 60 11.79 6.49 3.42
CA ARG A 60 12.67 6.63 4.58
C ARG A 60 11.95 6.25 5.89
N ARG A 61 10.71 6.69 6.07
CA ARG A 61 9.92 6.37 7.28
C ARG A 61 9.61 4.88 7.42
N GLY A 62 9.28 4.22 6.31
CA GLY A 62 9.10 2.78 6.31
C GLY A 62 10.43 2.03 6.51
N HIS A 63 11.51 2.48 5.87
CA HIS A 63 12.84 1.89 6.03
C HIS A 63 13.36 2.00 7.48
N GLU A 64 13.11 3.11 8.18
CA GLU A 64 13.45 3.26 9.61
C GLU A 64 12.86 2.12 10.45
N GLN A 65 11.65 1.64 10.12
CA GLN A 65 11.04 0.50 10.82
C GLN A 65 11.78 -0.81 10.52
N LEU A 66 12.09 -1.06 9.24
CA LEU A 66 12.83 -2.26 8.81
C LEU A 66 14.26 -2.27 9.38
N ALA A 67 14.96 -1.13 9.35
CA ALA A 67 16.29 -0.99 9.91
C ALA A 67 16.32 -1.24 11.44
N ALA A 68 15.23 -0.88 12.13
CA ALA A 68 15.01 -1.17 13.55
C ALA A 68 14.62 -2.64 13.82
N GLY A 69 14.57 -3.50 12.79
CA GLY A 69 14.21 -4.92 12.92
C GLY A 69 12.72 -5.17 13.17
N LYS A 70 11.85 -4.20 12.88
CA LYS A 70 10.40 -4.35 13.03
C LYS A 70 9.80 -5.11 11.85
N PRO A 71 8.58 -5.69 12.03
CA PRO A 71 7.86 -6.39 10.96
C PRO A 71 7.60 -5.53 9.73
N ALA A 72 7.48 -6.18 8.55
CA ALA A 72 7.12 -5.55 7.28
C ALA A 72 5.84 -4.71 7.37
N LEU A 73 4.87 -5.15 8.16
CA LEU A 73 3.62 -4.45 8.40
C LEU A 73 3.83 -3.06 9.04
N ASP A 74 4.82 -2.89 9.92
CA ASP A 74 5.15 -1.59 10.52
C ASP A 74 5.72 -0.64 9.48
N ALA A 75 6.54 -1.14 8.56
CA ALA A 75 7.10 -0.35 7.46
C ALA A 75 6.01 0.12 6.48
N VAL A 76 5.10 -0.78 6.07
CA VAL A 76 3.95 -0.47 5.23
C VAL A 76 3.08 0.60 5.88
N THR A 77 2.72 0.41 7.16
CA THR A 77 1.90 1.36 7.90
C THR A 77 2.57 2.73 7.99
N ALA A 78 3.85 2.78 8.34
CA ALA A 78 4.59 4.04 8.47
C ALA A 78 4.71 4.80 7.14
N ALA A 79 4.96 4.09 6.04
CA ALA A 79 5.06 4.70 4.71
C ALA A 79 3.72 5.28 4.25
N ILE A 80 2.62 4.53 4.41
CA ILE A 80 1.28 4.97 4.00
C ILE A 80 0.80 6.15 4.86
N THR A 81 1.06 6.15 6.17
CA THR A 81 0.70 7.28 7.06
C THR A 81 1.32 8.60 6.60
N VAL A 82 2.57 8.59 6.11
CA VAL A 82 3.21 9.78 5.53
C VAL A 82 2.44 10.30 4.31
N LEU A 83 2.00 9.39 3.44
CA LEU A 83 1.27 9.75 2.21
C LEU A 83 -0.18 10.18 2.50
N GLU A 84 -0.83 9.61 3.53
CA GLU A 84 -2.15 10.05 3.99
C GLU A 84 -2.12 11.45 4.63
N ASP A 85 -1.02 11.86 5.22
CA ASP A 85 -0.84 13.20 5.80
C ASP A 85 -0.45 14.26 4.76
N ASP A 86 -0.09 13.85 3.53
CA ASP A 86 0.35 14.75 2.46
C ASP A 86 -0.78 15.08 1.48
N PRO A 87 -1.15 16.37 1.31
CA PRO A 87 -2.27 16.81 0.45
C PRO A 87 -2.04 16.55 -1.05
N LEU A 88 -0.85 16.13 -1.47
CA LEU A 88 -0.54 15.84 -2.87
C LEU A 88 -1.22 14.55 -3.37
N PHE A 89 -1.48 13.59 -2.48
CA PHE A 89 -2.00 12.27 -2.85
C PHE A 89 -3.50 12.14 -2.57
N ASN A 90 -4.15 11.23 -3.27
CA ASN A 90 -5.57 10.91 -3.07
C ASN A 90 -5.73 9.86 -1.97
N ALA A 91 -5.36 10.22 -0.77
CA ALA A 91 -5.52 9.42 0.45
C ALA A 91 -5.47 10.35 1.66
N GLY A 92 -6.22 10.08 2.73
CA GLY A 92 -6.21 10.94 3.91
C GLY A 92 -6.47 12.41 3.55
N LYS A 93 -5.53 13.30 3.90
CA LYS A 93 -5.65 14.77 3.75
C LYS A 93 -5.88 15.25 2.31
N GLY A 94 -5.38 14.52 1.30
CA GLY A 94 -5.52 14.90 -0.11
C GLY A 94 -6.62 14.13 -0.84
N ALA A 95 -7.51 13.45 -0.11
CA ALA A 95 -8.58 12.65 -0.69
C ALA A 95 -9.53 13.47 -1.56
N VAL A 96 -9.98 12.87 -2.64
CA VAL A 96 -10.99 13.44 -3.55
C VAL A 96 -12.35 13.57 -2.89
N PHE A 97 -13.24 14.33 -3.51
CA PHE A 97 -14.60 14.53 -3.04
C PHE A 97 -15.60 13.63 -3.74
N THR A 98 -16.61 13.19 -2.98
CA THR A 98 -17.84 12.59 -3.50
C THR A 98 -18.66 13.62 -4.24
N HIS A 99 -19.68 13.18 -4.99
CA HIS A 99 -20.67 14.05 -5.63
C HIS A 99 -21.31 15.08 -4.67
N ASP A 100 -21.56 14.66 -3.44
CA ASP A 100 -22.17 15.51 -2.40
C ASP A 100 -21.15 16.45 -1.71
N GLY A 101 -19.90 16.50 -2.19
CA GLY A 101 -18.87 17.40 -1.66
C GLY A 101 -18.30 16.96 -0.31
N ARG A 102 -18.30 15.66 -0.01
CA ARG A 102 -17.70 15.05 1.19
C ARG A 102 -16.47 14.23 0.81
N ASN A 103 -15.57 14.02 1.78
CA ASN A 103 -14.50 13.04 1.62
C ASN A 103 -14.93 11.71 2.25
N GLU A 104 -14.72 10.60 1.56
CA GLU A 104 -14.92 9.24 2.03
C GLU A 104 -13.64 8.45 1.77
N LEU A 105 -13.08 7.88 2.84
CA LEU A 105 -11.76 7.28 2.84
C LEU A 105 -11.85 5.76 2.99
N ASP A 106 -10.99 5.05 2.25
CA ASP A 106 -10.90 3.60 2.26
C ASP A 106 -9.44 3.20 2.46
N ALA A 107 -9.20 2.13 3.23
CA ALA A 107 -7.86 1.55 3.37
C ALA A 107 -7.91 0.06 3.69
N SER A 108 -6.87 -0.65 3.33
CA SER A 108 -6.65 -2.02 3.79
C SER A 108 -5.17 -2.34 3.94
N LEU A 109 -4.88 -3.36 4.74
CA LEU A 109 -3.56 -3.95 4.85
C LEU A 109 -3.65 -5.45 5.11
N MET A 110 -2.59 -6.18 4.76
CA MET A 110 -2.50 -7.61 4.94
C MET A 110 -1.08 -8.04 5.31
N ASP A 111 -0.98 -8.91 6.30
CA ASP A 111 0.23 -9.60 6.69
C ASP A 111 0.35 -10.93 5.93
N GLY A 112 1.40 -11.09 5.14
CA GLY A 112 1.61 -12.27 4.30
C GLY A 112 1.93 -13.52 5.10
N ALA A 113 2.62 -13.40 6.23
CA ALA A 113 3.02 -14.55 7.05
C ALA A 113 1.83 -15.22 7.74
N THR A 114 0.89 -14.43 8.25
CA THR A 114 -0.28 -14.93 8.99
C THR A 114 -1.56 -14.98 8.16
N ARG A 115 -1.60 -14.30 7.02
CA ARG A 115 -2.80 -14.03 6.21
C ARG A 115 -3.86 -13.20 6.94
N MET A 116 -3.53 -12.61 8.08
CA MET A 116 -4.41 -11.65 8.73
C MET A 116 -4.51 -10.38 7.90
N ALA A 117 -5.71 -9.81 7.83
CA ALA A 117 -5.98 -8.61 7.08
C ALA A 117 -6.97 -7.72 7.83
N GLY A 118 -6.92 -6.43 7.56
CA GLY A 118 -7.86 -5.46 8.06
C GLY A 118 -8.18 -4.41 7.00
N ALA A 119 -9.43 -3.95 6.96
CA ALA A 119 -9.90 -2.99 5.99
C ALA A 119 -10.96 -2.06 6.59
N VAL A 120 -11.00 -0.84 6.08
CA VAL A 120 -12.06 0.13 6.36
C VAL A 120 -12.51 0.81 5.07
N ALA A 121 -13.79 1.13 4.98
CA ALA A 121 -14.37 1.80 3.84
C ALA A 121 -15.39 2.87 4.24
N GLY A 122 -15.43 3.97 3.48
CA GLY A 122 -16.41 5.04 3.66
C GLY A 122 -16.31 5.74 5.02
N VAL A 123 -15.11 5.94 5.58
CA VAL A 123 -14.90 6.70 6.81
C VAL A 123 -14.67 8.18 6.49
N HIS A 124 -15.14 9.08 7.38
CA HIS A 124 -15.18 10.53 7.14
C HIS A 124 -14.33 11.37 8.10
N HIS A 125 -14.01 10.81 9.27
CA HIS A 125 -13.34 11.53 10.36
C HIS A 125 -11.99 10.93 10.75
N VAL A 126 -11.66 9.75 10.25
CA VAL A 126 -10.41 9.05 10.60
C VAL A 126 -9.23 9.69 9.91
N ARG A 127 -8.33 10.31 10.67
CA ARG A 127 -7.17 11.02 10.12
C ARG A 127 -6.34 10.13 9.19
N ASN A 128 -6.00 8.93 9.68
CA ASN A 128 -5.19 7.95 8.95
C ASN A 128 -5.94 6.61 8.85
N PRO A 129 -6.69 6.38 7.77
CA PRO A 129 -7.47 5.16 7.58
C PRO A 129 -6.65 3.87 7.67
N ILE A 130 -5.37 3.88 7.26
CA ILE A 130 -4.48 2.72 7.36
C ILE A 130 -4.25 2.28 8.82
N LEU A 131 -4.22 3.21 9.77
CA LEU A 131 -4.09 2.89 11.18
C LEU A 131 -5.34 2.21 11.71
N LEU A 132 -6.53 2.68 11.28
CA LEU A 132 -7.79 2.03 11.64
C LEU A 132 -7.92 0.64 11.02
N ALA A 133 -7.53 0.46 9.76
CA ALA A 133 -7.49 -0.86 9.11
C ALA A 133 -6.59 -1.83 9.90
N ARG A 134 -5.46 -1.35 10.41
CA ARG A 134 -4.57 -2.12 11.28
C ARG A 134 -5.24 -2.51 12.60
N GLU A 135 -5.96 -1.60 13.24
CA GLU A 135 -6.72 -1.89 14.46
C GLU A 135 -7.81 -2.95 14.22
N VAL A 136 -8.51 -2.86 13.07
CA VAL A 136 -9.49 -3.89 12.66
C VAL A 136 -8.83 -5.27 12.60
N MET A 137 -7.66 -5.37 11.95
CA MET A 137 -6.92 -6.62 11.84
C MET A 137 -6.46 -7.18 13.19
N GLN A 138 -5.92 -6.32 14.07
CA GLN A 138 -5.22 -6.76 15.27
C GLN A 138 -6.16 -6.92 16.50
N HIS A 139 -7.27 -6.20 16.52
CA HIS A 139 -8.09 -6.06 17.72
C HIS A 139 -9.59 -6.33 17.49
N SER A 140 -9.94 -6.98 16.37
CA SER A 140 -11.30 -7.42 16.13
C SER A 140 -11.33 -8.82 15.49
N PRO A 141 -12.48 -9.53 15.55
CA PRO A 141 -12.66 -10.78 14.81
C PRO A 141 -13.01 -10.54 13.32
N HIS A 142 -13.15 -9.27 12.91
CA HIS A 142 -13.58 -8.89 11.58
C HIS A 142 -12.39 -8.57 10.68
N VAL A 143 -12.58 -8.72 9.36
CA VAL A 143 -11.59 -8.29 8.38
C VAL A 143 -11.92 -6.89 7.86
N MET A 144 -13.20 -6.50 7.80
CA MET A 144 -13.61 -5.24 7.20
C MET A 144 -14.75 -4.59 8.01
N MET A 145 -14.63 -3.28 8.21
CA MET A 145 -15.66 -2.41 8.80
C MET A 145 -15.91 -1.21 7.88
N ALA A 146 -17.10 -0.60 7.95
CA ALA A 146 -17.45 0.53 7.09
C ALA A 146 -18.23 1.63 7.83
N GLY A 147 -18.12 2.87 7.33
CA GLY A 147 -18.91 4.03 7.75
C GLY A 147 -18.90 4.27 9.25
N ASP A 148 -20.06 4.67 9.79
CA ASP A 148 -20.23 5.02 11.20
C ASP A 148 -19.81 3.90 12.18
N GLY A 149 -19.98 2.63 11.77
CA GLY A 149 -19.55 1.49 12.58
C GLY A 149 -18.02 1.41 12.71
N ALA A 150 -17.29 1.68 11.63
CA ALA A 150 -15.85 1.74 11.65
C ALA A 150 -15.34 2.93 12.48
N GLU A 151 -16.02 4.07 12.43
CA GLU A 151 -15.68 5.25 13.23
C GLU A 151 -15.99 5.08 14.73
N ALA A 152 -17.06 4.36 15.06
CA ALA A 152 -17.35 3.97 16.43
C ALA A 152 -16.22 3.09 17.00
N PHE A 153 -15.75 2.11 16.21
CA PHE A 153 -14.60 1.28 16.57
C PHE A 153 -13.30 2.11 16.67
N ALA A 154 -13.07 3.06 15.74
CA ALA A 154 -11.94 3.97 15.79
C ALA A 154 -11.89 4.74 17.12
N LYS A 155 -13.03 5.29 17.54
CA LYS A 155 -13.17 6.00 18.82
C LYS A 155 -12.89 5.10 20.02
N GLU A 156 -13.40 3.87 20.01
CA GLU A 156 -13.14 2.87 21.07
C GLU A 156 -11.65 2.52 21.16
N ARG A 157 -10.97 2.44 20.00
CA ARG A 157 -9.54 2.11 19.92
C ARG A 157 -8.60 3.30 20.13
N GLY A 158 -9.14 4.52 20.28
CA GLY A 158 -8.34 5.74 20.48
C GLY A 158 -7.63 6.21 19.20
N ILE A 159 -8.13 5.84 18.03
CA ILE A 159 -7.66 6.35 16.73
C ILE A 159 -8.05 7.81 16.61
N GLU A 160 -7.13 8.64 16.11
CA GLU A 160 -7.35 10.08 15.94
C GLU A 160 -8.48 10.37 14.94
N LEU A 161 -9.51 11.06 15.42
CA LEU A 161 -10.59 11.59 14.60
C LEU A 161 -10.40 13.08 14.41
N VAL A 162 -10.64 13.57 13.19
CA VAL A 162 -10.51 14.97 12.80
C VAL A 162 -11.82 15.51 12.24
N ASP A 163 -11.97 16.83 12.24
CA ASP A 163 -13.06 17.48 11.50
C ASP A 163 -12.90 17.21 9.99
N PRO A 164 -13.95 16.90 9.24
CA PRO A 164 -13.88 16.68 7.79
C PRO A 164 -13.19 17.81 7.01
N ALA A 165 -13.19 19.04 7.52
CA ALA A 165 -12.45 20.16 6.92
C ALA A 165 -10.93 19.91 6.83
N TYR A 166 -10.38 18.99 7.66
CA TYR A 166 -8.98 18.57 7.59
C TYR A 166 -8.60 17.99 6.22
N PHE A 167 -9.51 17.25 5.57
CA PHE A 167 -9.26 16.59 4.28
C PHE A 167 -9.43 17.50 3.09
N ARG A 168 -10.10 18.67 3.29
CA ARG A 168 -10.41 19.60 2.23
C ARG A 168 -9.15 20.28 1.69
N THR A 169 -8.92 20.17 0.39
CA THR A 169 -7.93 20.94 -0.34
C THR A 169 -8.59 21.70 -1.49
N ASP A 170 -8.10 22.91 -1.81
CA ASP A 170 -8.65 23.71 -2.90
C ASP A 170 -8.49 23.01 -4.26
N ARG A 171 -7.38 22.31 -4.47
CA ARG A 171 -7.14 21.51 -5.68
C ARG A 171 -8.25 20.47 -5.88
N ARG A 172 -8.53 19.62 -4.87
CA ARG A 172 -9.55 18.57 -4.97
C ARG A 172 -10.96 19.13 -5.09
N TRP A 173 -11.20 20.26 -4.44
CA TRP A 173 -12.48 20.97 -4.60
C TRP A 173 -12.70 21.46 -6.04
N GLN A 174 -11.67 22.07 -6.67
CA GLN A 174 -11.73 22.50 -8.06
C GLN A 174 -11.89 21.31 -9.03
N GLU A 175 -11.28 20.17 -8.74
CA GLU A 175 -11.48 18.94 -9.51
C GLU A 175 -12.94 18.46 -9.46
N LEU A 176 -13.57 18.48 -8.28
CA LEU A 176 -15.01 18.18 -8.16
C LEU A 176 -15.85 19.18 -8.96
N GLN A 177 -15.60 20.50 -8.84
CA GLN A 177 -16.41 21.49 -9.57
C GLN A 177 -16.37 21.26 -11.08
N ARG A 178 -15.19 20.97 -11.63
CA ARG A 178 -15.05 20.64 -13.06
C ARG A 178 -15.83 19.37 -13.43
N ALA A 179 -15.73 18.30 -12.61
CA ALA A 179 -16.46 17.08 -12.86
C ALA A 179 -17.98 17.29 -12.85
N LEU A 180 -18.51 18.11 -11.93
CA LEU A 180 -19.93 18.48 -11.87
C LEU A 180 -20.38 19.29 -13.08
N GLU A 181 -19.55 20.20 -13.59
CA GLU A 181 -19.82 20.99 -14.81
C GLU A 181 -19.86 20.08 -16.04
N GLU A 182 -18.91 19.14 -16.18
CA GLU A 182 -18.86 18.15 -17.26
C GLU A 182 -20.08 17.22 -17.24
N ASP A 183 -20.51 16.78 -16.05
CA ASP A 183 -21.72 15.95 -15.87
C ASP A 183 -23.00 16.73 -16.29
N ALA A 184 -23.13 17.97 -15.84
CA ALA A 184 -24.26 18.84 -16.20
C ALA A 184 -24.32 19.12 -17.71
N ALA A 185 -23.17 19.15 -18.40
CA ALA A 185 -23.09 19.27 -19.85
C ALA A 185 -23.38 17.97 -20.61
N GLY A 186 -23.64 16.86 -19.91
CA GLY A 186 -23.85 15.54 -20.51
C GLY A 186 -22.58 14.89 -21.07
N GLN A 187 -21.43 15.37 -20.69
CA GLN A 187 -20.12 14.90 -21.16
C GLN A 187 -19.49 13.84 -20.24
N ALA A 188 -19.91 13.76 -18.99
CA ALA A 188 -19.31 12.95 -17.94
C ALA A 188 -19.38 11.42 -18.16
N HIS A 189 -20.21 10.95 -19.08
CA HIS A 189 -20.35 9.52 -19.39
C HIS A 189 -19.84 9.16 -20.80
N ALA A 190 -19.33 10.14 -21.56
CA ALA A 190 -18.93 9.92 -22.95
C ALA A 190 -17.48 9.36 -23.08
N ASP A 191 -16.61 9.61 -22.11
CA ASP A 191 -15.24 9.11 -22.12
C ASP A 191 -14.78 8.72 -20.72
N PRO A 192 -14.72 7.39 -20.42
CA PRO A 192 -14.18 6.88 -19.14
C PRO A 192 -12.72 7.29 -18.90
N ALA A 193 -11.96 7.62 -19.96
CA ALA A 193 -10.59 8.10 -19.83
C ALA A 193 -10.48 9.52 -19.24
N VAL A 194 -11.59 10.28 -19.20
CA VAL A 194 -11.64 11.64 -18.61
C VAL A 194 -11.79 11.61 -17.08
N ALA A 195 -12.26 10.52 -16.50
CA ALA A 195 -12.24 10.35 -15.06
C ALA A 195 -10.78 10.23 -14.58
N LYS A 196 -10.14 11.38 -14.31
CA LYS A 196 -8.73 11.46 -13.89
C LYS A 196 -8.55 10.72 -12.57
N HIS A 197 -8.03 9.50 -12.66
CA HIS A 197 -7.81 8.60 -11.53
C HIS A 197 -6.48 8.92 -10.87
N PHE A 198 -6.41 9.99 -10.08
CA PHE A 198 -5.17 10.32 -9.42
C PHE A 198 -5.13 9.80 -7.99
N GLY A 199 -4.18 8.90 -7.71
CA GLY A 199 -3.41 8.99 -6.53
C GLY A 199 -3.75 8.09 -5.36
N THR A 200 -4.38 6.92 -5.49
CA THR A 200 -4.32 5.86 -4.46
C THR A 200 -2.89 5.65 -4.02
N VAL A 201 -2.63 5.60 -2.71
CA VAL A 201 -1.29 5.33 -2.18
C VAL A 201 -1.18 3.90 -1.68
N GLY A 202 0.03 3.34 -1.74
CA GLY A 202 0.25 2.01 -1.21
C GLY A 202 1.72 1.68 -0.99
N ALA A 203 1.93 0.61 -0.24
CA ALA A 203 3.25 0.09 0.08
C ALA A 203 3.24 -1.43 0.16
N VAL A 204 4.35 -2.05 -0.23
CA VAL A 204 4.66 -3.45 0.03
C VAL A 204 6.07 -3.55 0.62
N ALA A 205 6.26 -4.42 1.60
CA ALA A 205 7.55 -4.55 2.29
C ALA A 205 7.92 -6.00 2.58
N MET A 206 9.22 -6.24 2.71
CA MET A 206 9.81 -7.47 3.23
C MET A 206 10.73 -7.14 4.40
N ASP A 207 10.54 -7.80 5.54
CA ASP A 207 11.38 -7.68 6.72
C ASP A 207 12.56 -8.66 6.71
N ARG A 208 13.42 -8.59 7.74
CA ARG A 208 14.60 -9.45 7.87
C ARG A 208 14.26 -10.94 8.02
N GLN A 209 13.05 -11.28 8.45
CA GLN A 209 12.56 -12.64 8.55
C GLN A 209 12.00 -13.14 7.20
N GLY A 210 12.00 -12.32 6.16
CA GLY A 210 11.42 -12.63 4.86
C GLY A 210 9.88 -12.54 4.84
N HIS A 211 9.26 -12.01 5.90
CA HIS A 211 7.82 -11.81 5.93
C HIS A 211 7.43 -10.63 5.03
N LEU A 212 6.36 -10.82 4.28
CA LEU A 212 5.82 -9.83 3.37
C LEU A 212 4.57 -9.16 3.96
N ALA A 213 4.37 -7.89 3.65
CA ALA A 213 3.15 -7.16 3.97
C ALA A 213 2.77 -6.23 2.81
N ALA A 214 1.47 -5.96 2.67
CA ALA A 214 0.91 -4.99 1.72
C ALA A 214 -0.10 -4.08 2.40
N GLY A 215 -0.26 -2.88 1.88
CA GLY A 215 -1.31 -1.96 2.28
C GLY A 215 -1.62 -0.95 1.17
N THR A 216 -2.87 -0.46 1.16
CA THR A 216 -3.38 0.50 0.20
C THR A 216 -4.34 1.45 0.89
N SER A 217 -4.33 2.75 0.54
CA SER A 217 -5.23 3.77 1.08
C SER A 217 -5.65 4.75 0.00
N THR A 218 -6.92 5.19 0.02
CA THR A 218 -7.49 6.03 -1.03
C THR A 218 -8.67 6.88 -0.56
N GLY A 219 -8.95 7.97 -1.28
CA GLY A 219 -10.23 8.68 -1.29
C GLY A 219 -11.19 8.17 -2.37
N GLY A 220 -10.79 7.20 -3.20
CA GLY A 220 -11.59 6.70 -4.32
C GLY A 220 -11.50 7.59 -5.56
N MET A 221 -12.62 7.76 -6.29
CA MET A 221 -12.74 8.56 -7.50
C MET A 221 -13.41 9.91 -7.21
N THR A 222 -12.96 10.95 -7.90
CA THR A 222 -13.65 12.27 -7.89
C THR A 222 -15.09 12.09 -8.39
N ASP A 223 -16.04 12.79 -7.76
CA ASP A 223 -17.47 12.71 -8.09
C ASP A 223 -18.11 11.34 -7.86
N LYS A 224 -17.48 10.43 -7.08
CA LYS A 224 -18.08 9.13 -6.74
C LYS A 224 -19.41 9.32 -6.02
N ARG A 225 -20.38 8.42 -6.32
CA ARG A 225 -21.76 8.48 -5.81
C ARG A 225 -22.15 7.21 -5.07
N TYR A 226 -23.23 7.30 -4.30
CA TYR A 226 -23.92 6.16 -3.70
C TYR A 226 -23.06 5.31 -2.76
N GLY A 227 -22.02 5.92 -2.14
CA GLY A 227 -21.09 5.16 -1.30
C GLY A 227 -20.19 4.21 -2.11
N ARG A 228 -19.79 4.59 -3.33
CA ARG A 228 -18.92 3.79 -4.18
C ARG A 228 -17.61 3.44 -3.46
N ILE A 229 -17.30 2.17 -3.39
CA ILE A 229 -16.06 1.60 -2.88
C ILE A 229 -15.28 1.02 -4.06
N GLY A 230 -13.98 1.38 -4.17
CA GLY A 230 -13.07 0.81 -5.15
C GLY A 230 -12.39 -0.46 -4.66
N ASP A 231 -11.28 -0.80 -5.32
CA ASP A 231 -10.48 -1.98 -5.03
C ASP A 231 -9.65 -1.88 -3.74
N SER A 232 -9.24 -0.67 -3.36
CA SER A 232 -8.25 -0.45 -2.29
C SER A 232 -8.61 -1.11 -0.94
N PRO A 233 -9.87 -1.09 -0.43
CA PRO A 233 -10.21 -1.77 0.81
C PRO A 233 -10.53 -3.26 0.63
N ILE A 234 -10.55 -3.77 -0.61
CA ILE A 234 -10.93 -5.15 -0.91
C ILE A 234 -9.69 -6.03 -1.00
N ILE A 235 -9.53 -6.90 -0.01
CA ILE A 235 -8.45 -7.89 0.02
C ILE A 235 -8.55 -8.82 -1.19
N GLY A 236 -7.48 -8.90 -1.95
CA GLY A 236 -7.41 -9.63 -3.21
C GLY A 236 -7.62 -8.76 -4.45
N ALA A 237 -8.25 -7.60 -4.33
CA ALA A 237 -8.42 -6.67 -5.45
C ALA A 237 -7.32 -5.59 -5.47
N GLY A 238 -7.31 -4.67 -4.53
CA GLY A 238 -6.30 -3.60 -4.42
C GLY A 238 -5.13 -3.93 -3.51
N THR A 239 -5.30 -4.86 -2.57
CA THR A 239 -4.29 -5.24 -1.58
C THR A 239 -4.25 -6.75 -1.40
N TYR A 240 -3.07 -7.34 -1.45
CA TYR A 240 -2.90 -8.75 -1.11
C TYR A 240 -1.48 -9.04 -0.64
N ALA A 241 -1.35 -9.92 0.35
CA ALA A 241 -0.06 -10.45 0.77
C ALA A 241 -0.13 -11.93 1.13
N SER A 242 0.94 -12.65 0.83
CA SER A 242 1.17 -14.04 1.19
C SER A 242 2.64 -14.23 1.55
N ASP A 243 3.02 -15.45 1.90
CA ASP A 243 4.41 -15.86 2.11
C ASP A 243 5.29 -15.71 0.86
N GLY A 244 4.71 -15.70 -0.34
CA GLY A 244 5.44 -15.62 -1.60
C GLY A 244 5.34 -14.29 -2.35
N CYS A 245 4.38 -13.43 -2.00
CA CYS A 245 4.05 -12.26 -2.80
C CYS A 245 3.29 -11.20 -2.00
N ALA A 246 3.61 -9.93 -2.24
CA ALA A 246 2.83 -8.78 -1.75
C ALA A 246 2.53 -7.82 -2.91
N VAL A 247 1.28 -7.31 -2.97
CA VAL A 247 0.79 -6.43 -4.04
C VAL A 247 -0.05 -5.29 -3.46
N SER A 248 0.18 -4.08 -3.97
CA SER A 248 -0.73 -2.94 -3.81
C SER A 248 -1.04 -2.34 -5.18
N GLY A 249 -2.31 -2.21 -5.50
CA GLY A 249 -2.85 -1.72 -6.76
C GLY A 249 -3.26 -0.26 -6.71
N THR A 250 -3.31 0.38 -7.87
CA THR A 250 -3.77 1.75 -8.10
C THR A 250 -4.29 1.90 -9.52
N GLY A 251 -5.51 2.39 -9.70
CA GLY A 251 -6.12 2.53 -11.01
C GLY A 251 -7.64 2.57 -10.94
N TRP A 252 -8.30 2.15 -12.01
CA TRP A 252 -9.75 2.09 -12.07
C TRP A 252 -10.29 0.87 -11.33
N GLY A 253 -10.71 1.07 -10.09
CA GLY A 253 -11.03 0.02 -9.12
C GLY A 253 -12.02 -1.03 -9.58
N GLU A 254 -13.00 -0.66 -10.43
CA GLU A 254 -14.00 -1.57 -10.96
C GLU A 254 -13.39 -2.74 -11.76
N PHE A 255 -12.29 -2.49 -12.48
CA PHE A 255 -11.58 -3.53 -13.22
C PHE A 255 -10.73 -4.39 -12.29
N TYR A 256 -10.05 -3.78 -11.31
CA TYR A 256 -9.25 -4.47 -10.30
C TYR A 256 -10.11 -5.42 -9.45
N ILE A 257 -11.32 -5.00 -9.08
CA ILE A 257 -12.29 -5.85 -8.35
C ILE A 257 -12.71 -7.04 -9.20
N ARG A 258 -13.07 -6.81 -10.48
CA ARG A 258 -13.60 -7.85 -11.37
C ARG A 258 -12.63 -8.97 -11.66
N VAL A 259 -11.31 -8.70 -11.67
CA VAL A 259 -10.26 -9.70 -11.89
C VAL A 259 -9.56 -10.12 -10.61
N SER A 260 -9.92 -9.53 -9.44
CA SER A 260 -9.20 -9.75 -8.18
C SER A 260 -7.70 -9.51 -8.34
N ALA A 261 -7.32 -8.35 -8.92
CA ALA A 261 -6.02 -8.08 -9.53
C ALA A 261 -4.82 -8.41 -8.63
N ALA A 262 -4.84 -7.98 -7.36
CA ALA A 262 -3.74 -8.22 -6.44
C ALA A 262 -3.57 -9.72 -6.13
N HIS A 263 -4.66 -10.46 -5.98
CA HIS A 263 -4.62 -11.90 -5.77
C HIS A 263 -4.21 -12.64 -7.05
N GLU A 264 -4.74 -12.26 -8.23
CA GLU A 264 -4.41 -12.88 -9.51
C GLU A 264 -2.90 -12.78 -9.79
N ILE A 265 -2.28 -11.62 -9.57
CA ILE A 265 -0.83 -11.45 -9.69
C ILE A 265 -0.09 -12.46 -8.79
N CYS A 266 -0.44 -12.56 -7.51
CA CYS A 266 0.19 -13.49 -6.59
C CYS A 266 -0.11 -14.97 -6.94
N ALA A 267 -1.31 -15.28 -7.42
CA ALA A 267 -1.68 -16.62 -7.87
C ALA A 267 -0.85 -17.06 -9.08
N ARG A 268 -0.63 -16.16 -10.05
CA ARG A 268 0.24 -16.42 -11.21
C ARG A 268 1.68 -16.69 -10.79
N MET A 269 2.22 -15.91 -9.86
CA MET A 269 3.55 -16.16 -9.29
C MET A 269 3.60 -17.52 -8.57
N ALA A 270 2.58 -17.85 -7.78
CA ALA A 270 2.54 -19.09 -6.99
C ALA A 270 2.33 -20.33 -7.86
N TYR A 271 1.40 -20.32 -8.82
CA TYR A 271 0.98 -21.50 -9.56
C TYR A 271 1.67 -21.62 -10.92
N LEU A 272 1.85 -20.52 -11.64
CA LEU A 272 2.51 -20.51 -12.95
C LEU A 272 4.02 -20.28 -12.87
N LYS A 273 4.53 -19.94 -11.67
CA LYS A 273 5.95 -19.63 -11.42
C LYS A 273 6.44 -18.41 -12.23
N GLU A 274 5.52 -17.53 -12.56
CA GLU A 274 5.86 -16.27 -13.22
C GLU A 274 6.66 -15.35 -12.28
N SER A 275 7.58 -14.59 -12.83
CA SER A 275 8.25 -13.51 -12.09
C SER A 275 7.27 -12.38 -11.77
N PRO A 276 7.57 -11.48 -10.79
CA PRO A 276 6.74 -10.30 -10.53
C PRO A 276 6.44 -9.48 -11.79
N ALA A 277 7.43 -9.32 -12.66
CA ALA A 277 7.28 -8.58 -13.92
C ALA A 277 6.32 -9.29 -14.90
N GLN A 278 6.43 -10.61 -15.08
CA GLN A 278 5.56 -11.38 -15.97
C GLN A 278 4.11 -11.41 -15.47
N ALA A 279 3.91 -11.65 -14.17
CA ALA A 279 2.59 -11.65 -13.56
C ALA A 279 1.94 -10.25 -13.62
N GLY A 280 2.73 -9.21 -13.35
CA GLY A 280 2.30 -7.83 -13.45
C GLY A 280 1.92 -7.43 -14.88
N GLU A 281 2.77 -7.74 -15.88
CA GLU A 281 2.46 -7.52 -17.30
C GLU A 281 1.16 -8.23 -17.72
N ALA A 282 0.96 -9.47 -17.27
CA ALA A 282 -0.24 -10.23 -17.62
C ALA A 282 -1.53 -9.55 -17.14
N VAL A 283 -1.54 -9.04 -15.91
CA VAL A 283 -2.74 -8.47 -15.31
C VAL A 283 -2.85 -6.97 -15.61
N ILE A 284 -1.80 -6.20 -15.35
CA ILE A 284 -1.84 -4.73 -15.42
C ILE A 284 -1.73 -4.22 -16.86
N ASP A 285 -0.86 -4.83 -17.71
CA ASP A 285 -0.59 -4.31 -19.04
C ASP A 285 -1.41 -5.00 -20.13
N ARG A 286 -2.07 -6.15 -19.84
CA ARG A 286 -2.87 -6.89 -20.82
C ARG A 286 -4.31 -7.10 -20.42
N GLU A 287 -4.60 -7.72 -19.26
CA GLU A 287 -5.96 -8.10 -18.88
C GLU A 287 -6.83 -6.89 -18.57
N ILE A 288 -6.37 -5.98 -17.70
CA ILE A 288 -7.10 -4.76 -17.33
C ILE A 288 -7.35 -3.87 -18.55
N PRO A 289 -6.36 -3.52 -19.39
CA PRO A 289 -6.61 -2.74 -20.62
C PRO A 289 -7.51 -3.47 -21.64
N GLY A 290 -7.44 -4.79 -21.71
CA GLY A 290 -8.32 -5.60 -22.55
C GLY A 290 -9.81 -5.45 -22.21
N MET A 291 -10.12 -5.03 -20.99
CA MET A 291 -11.48 -4.73 -20.53
C MET A 291 -11.82 -3.22 -20.57
N GLY A 292 -10.86 -2.35 -20.92
CA GLY A 292 -11.03 -0.90 -20.96
C GLY A 292 -10.60 -0.19 -19.67
N GLY A 293 -9.90 -0.87 -18.76
CA GLY A 293 -9.36 -0.29 -17.53
C GLY A 293 -7.92 0.19 -17.67
N ASP A 294 -7.46 0.96 -16.70
CA ASP A 294 -6.08 1.45 -16.60
C ASP A 294 -5.57 1.40 -15.14
N GLY A 295 -4.29 1.68 -14.98
CA GLY A 295 -3.66 1.83 -13.67
C GLY A 295 -2.28 1.22 -13.57
N GLY A 296 -1.92 0.75 -12.37
CA GLY A 296 -0.64 0.14 -12.06
C GLY A 296 -0.68 -0.66 -10.76
N ALA A 297 0.46 -1.26 -10.44
CA ALA A 297 0.66 -1.96 -9.18
C ALA A 297 2.14 -1.94 -8.77
N ILE A 298 2.38 -2.11 -7.48
CA ILE A 298 3.67 -2.50 -6.95
C ILE A 298 3.59 -3.95 -6.47
N ILE A 299 4.59 -4.74 -6.81
CA ILE A 299 4.64 -6.19 -6.58
C ILE A 299 5.99 -6.51 -5.96
N LEU A 300 6.00 -7.28 -4.87
CA LEU A 300 7.22 -7.72 -4.19
C LEU A 300 7.16 -9.23 -3.95
N ALA A 301 8.17 -9.96 -4.41
CA ALA A 301 8.34 -11.39 -4.18
C ALA A 301 9.15 -11.68 -2.92
N ALA A 302 9.04 -12.89 -2.38
CA ALA A 302 9.77 -13.35 -1.20
C ALA A 302 11.31 -13.44 -1.39
N ASP A 303 11.79 -13.40 -2.63
CA ASP A 303 13.22 -13.34 -2.95
C ASP A 303 13.75 -11.87 -3.06
N GLY A 304 12.93 -10.88 -2.73
CA GLY A 304 13.27 -9.46 -2.77
C GLY A 304 13.17 -8.82 -4.15
N ARG A 305 12.84 -9.58 -5.20
CA ARG A 305 12.56 -8.99 -6.53
C ARG A 305 11.24 -8.26 -6.53
N ALA A 306 11.23 -7.07 -7.12
CA ALA A 306 10.01 -6.30 -7.28
C ALA A 306 9.73 -5.96 -8.73
N ALA A 307 8.45 -5.61 -9.01
CA ALA A 307 8.02 -5.00 -10.27
C ALA A 307 7.01 -3.89 -9.96
N MET A 308 6.96 -2.91 -10.85
CA MET A 308 6.08 -1.75 -10.73
C MET A 308 5.43 -1.45 -12.09
N PRO A 309 4.61 -2.41 -12.64
CA PRO A 309 3.95 -2.24 -13.93
C PRO A 309 2.87 -1.16 -13.85
N PHE A 310 2.69 -0.40 -14.91
CA PHE A 310 1.59 0.55 -15.10
C PHE A 310 1.43 0.91 -16.57
N ASN A 311 0.20 1.17 -17.00
CA ASN A 311 -0.20 1.46 -18.38
C ASN A 311 -0.71 2.90 -18.57
N THR A 312 -0.48 3.78 -17.62
CA THR A 312 -0.74 5.22 -17.68
C THR A 312 0.52 5.99 -18.07
N GLU A 313 0.44 7.30 -18.31
CA GLU A 313 1.61 8.14 -18.62
C GLU A 313 2.63 8.16 -17.47
N GLY A 314 2.14 8.21 -16.22
CA GLY A 314 2.97 8.19 -15.03
C GLY A 314 2.32 7.47 -13.86
N MET A 315 3.18 6.93 -13.01
CA MET A 315 2.89 6.43 -11.68
C MET A 315 3.99 6.90 -10.74
N ALA A 316 3.65 7.73 -9.76
CA ALA A 316 4.59 8.10 -8.71
C ALA A 316 4.97 6.83 -7.93
N ARG A 317 6.23 6.44 -7.94
CA ARG A 317 6.69 5.18 -7.38
C ARG A 317 8.14 5.23 -6.91
N GLY A 318 8.48 4.35 -6.00
CA GLY A 318 9.85 4.24 -5.53
C GLY A 318 10.10 3.01 -4.68
N TRP A 319 11.36 2.75 -4.40
CA TRP A 319 11.78 1.69 -3.50
C TRP A 319 13.04 2.08 -2.72
N ILE A 320 13.26 1.37 -1.62
CA ILE A 320 14.44 1.48 -0.78
C ILE A 320 14.84 0.07 -0.32
N GLY A 321 16.13 -0.23 -0.43
CA GLY A 321 16.70 -1.49 0.02
C GLY A 321 17.37 -1.40 1.37
N ALA A 322 18.15 -2.43 1.72
CA ALA A 322 18.89 -2.49 2.97
C ALA A 322 20.01 -1.43 3.06
N ASP A 323 20.44 -0.87 1.93
CA ASP A 323 21.43 0.23 1.84
C ASP A 323 20.87 1.58 2.31
N GLY A 324 19.55 1.71 2.43
CA GLY A 324 18.87 2.92 2.88
C GLY A 324 18.82 4.05 1.84
N GLU A 325 19.18 3.77 0.57
CA GLU A 325 19.12 4.76 -0.51
C GLU A 325 17.76 4.69 -1.24
N PRO A 326 16.97 5.78 -1.23
CA PRO A 326 15.68 5.82 -1.91
C PRO A 326 15.84 6.04 -3.42
N HIS A 327 15.11 5.26 -4.19
CA HIS A 327 15.00 5.37 -5.65
C HIS A 327 13.58 5.75 -6.02
N VAL A 328 13.40 6.84 -6.78
CA VAL A 328 12.07 7.40 -7.10
C VAL A 328 11.96 7.72 -8.59
N ALA A 329 10.83 7.37 -9.19
CA ALA A 329 10.46 7.75 -10.55
C ALA A 329 8.98 8.14 -10.62
N LEU A 330 8.61 8.96 -11.59
CA LEU A 330 7.24 9.43 -11.81
C LEU A 330 6.65 8.91 -13.12
N TYR A 331 7.39 8.99 -14.20
CA TYR A 331 6.89 8.74 -15.55
C TYR A 331 7.42 7.43 -16.15
N SER A 332 6.77 6.98 -17.22
CA SER A 332 7.08 5.71 -17.88
C SER A 332 8.44 5.71 -18.60
N ASP A 333 8.93 6.88 -19.02
CA ASP A 333 10.24 7.06 -19.65
C ASP A 333 11.39 7.22 -18.64
N GLU A 334 11.09 7.26 -17.35
CA GLU A 334 12.12 7.31 -16.32
C GLU A 334 12.58 5.90 -15.94
N ALA A 335 13.87 5.64 -16.16
CA ALA A 335 14.48 4.38 -15.76
C ALA A 335 14.51 4.25 -14.23
N LEU A 336 13.87 3.21 -13.71
CA LEU A 336 13.91 2.83 -12.31
C LEU A 336 14.17 1.32 -12.25
N ALA A 337 15.43 0.93 -12.04
CA ALA A 337 15.78 -0.47 -11.86
C ALA A 337 15.11 -0.97 -10.55
N PRO A 338 14.28 -2.03 -10.61
CA PRO A 338 13.65 -2.57 -9.40
C PRO A 338 14.67 -3.28 -8.52
N PRO A 339 14.41 -3.39 -7.19
CA PRO A 339 15.26 -4.16 -6.30
C PRO A 339 15.35 -5.63 -6.74
N GLY A 340 16.51 -6.28 -6.52
CA GLY A 340 16.74 -7.67 -6.89
C GLY A 340 16.83 -7.96 -8.39
N GLY A 341 16.72 -6.94 -9.24
CA GLY A 341 16.96 -7.05 -10.67
C GLY A 341 18.45 -7.21 -10.99
N PRO A 342 18.81 -7.73 -12.20
CA PRO A 342 20.19 -7.71 -12.62
C PRO A 342 20.68 -6.26 -12.66
N ALA A 343 21.84 -5.99 -12.03
CA ALA A 343 22.46 -4.68 -12.07
C ALA A 343 22.53 -4.21 -13.54
N ALA A 344 22.06 -2.98 -13.79
CA ALA A 344 22.21 -2.38 -15.11
C ALA A 344 23.70 -2.50 -15.50
N ARG A 345 23.98 -3.20 -16.61
CA ARG A 345 25.36 -3.26 -17.12
C ARG A 345 25.77 -1.84 -17.50
N PRO A 346 26.99 -1.41 -17.10
CA PRO A 346 27.49 -0.07 -17.40
C PRO A 346 27.60 0.17 -18.90
#